data_69ef7564c5ecbcef6262b93841eaae34
#
_entry.id   69ef7564c5ecbcef6262b93841eaae34
#
_cell.length_a   1.000
_cell.length_b   1.000
_cell.length_c   1.000
_cell.angle_alpha   90.00
_cell.angle_beta   90.00
_cell.angle_gamma   90.00
#
_symmetry.space_group_name_H-M   'P 1'
#
loop_
_entity.id
_entity.type
_entity.pdbx_description
1 polymer ?
#
loop_
_entity_poly.entity_id
_entity_poly.type
_entity_poly.pdbx_seq_one_letter_code
_entity_poly.pdbx_strand_id
1 'polypeptide(L)'
;MKKVGLLIMLGLGLLCLATSGTFSAPVQVNNRGALNSWTTKVVERRHETAETAYTSYLKVVRAEKHNGFDRAVFEFTGPLPNYNIHYLATPFYVNEDDSKERIRIAGRAFILAGFYFIRADETQLNLEQAKGFFPQGKLRLPALRQFADRSVWEGGYDFVLGIKARQAFRVTELANPSRVVIDIKH
;
A
#
# COMPACT_ATOMS: atom_id res chain seq x y z
N MET A 1 -2.42 22.57 87.27
CA MET A 1 -1.06 22.48 86.69
C MET A 1 -1.09 21.27 85.77
N LYS A 2 -1.26 21.46 84.45
CA LYS A 2 -1.32 20.38 83.46
C LYS A 2 -0.11 20.50 82.58
N LYS A 3 0.71 19.42 82.50
CA LYS A 3 1.87 19.32 81.68
C LYS A 3 1.43 18.94 80.24
N VAL A 4 1.85 19.72 79.25
CA VAL A 4 1.61 19.48 77.86
C VAL A 4 2.82 18.68 77.34
N GLY A 5 2.58 17.43 76.92
CA GLY A 5 3.58 16.59 76.31
C GLY A 5 3.72 16.88 74.80
N LEU A 6 4.93 17.19 74.35
CA LEU A 6 5.28 17.43 72.96
C LEU A 6 5.55 16.07 72.24
N LEU A 7 4.68 15.72 71.32
CA LEU A 7 4.83 14.50 70.48
C LEU A 7 5.63 14.85 69.18
N ILE A 8 6.88 14.36 69.09
CA ILE A 8 7.68 14.52 67.90
C ILE A 8 7.33 13.36 66.93
N MET A 9 6.66 13.70 65.87
CA MET A 9 6.46 12.76 64.73
C MET A 9 7.70 12.73 63.85
N LEU A 10 8.40 11.59 63.84
CA LEU A 10 9.50 11.31 62.92
C LEU A 10 8.88 10.90 61.60
N GLY A 11 8.88 11.78 60.61
CA GLY A 11 8.48 11.45 59.24
C GLY A 11 9.55 10.66 58.54
N LEU A 12 9.29 9.38 58.27
CA LEU A 12 10.13 8.52 57.47
C LEU A 12 9.87 8.84 55.97
N GLY A 13 10.74 9.64 55.36
CA GLY A 13 10.70 9.95 53.94
C GLY A 13 11.09 8.72 53.11
N LEU A 14 10.10 8.13 52.43
CA LEU A 14 10.35 7.06 51.43
C LEU A 14 10.89 7.69 50.15
N LEU A 15 12.19 7.57 49.91
CA LEU A 15 12.88 8.02 48.69
C LEU A 15 12.56 7.04 47.59
N CYS A 16 11.55 7.34 46.73
CA CYS A 16 11.30 6.59 45.49
C CYS A 16 12.40 6.89 44.48
N LEU A 17 13.35 5.99 44.32
CA LEU A 17 14.28 6.00 43.21
C LEU A 17 13.53 5.61 41.93
N ALA A 18 13.13 6.62 41.13
CA ALA A 18 12.64 6.42 39.79
C ALA A 18 13.79 5.97 38.89
N THR A 19 13.89 4.66 38.62
CA THR A 19 14.74 4.14 37.55
C THR A 19 14.10 4.52 36.20
N SER A 20 14.64 5.54 35.56
CA SER A 20 14.32 5.88 34.18
C SER A 20 14.85 4.80 33.25
N GLY A 21 14.06 3.74 33.06
CA GLY A 21 14.29 2.77 32.00
C GLY A 21 14.13 3.48 30.65
N THR A 22 15.23 3.67 29.96
CA THR A 22 15.21 4.08 28.54
C THR A 22 14.59 2.95 27.72
N PHE A 23 13.30 3.04 27.46
CA PHE A 23 12.68 2.21 26.42
C PHE A 23 13.26 2.63 25.08
N SER A 24 14.25 1.90 24.60
CA SER A 24 14.65 1.98 23.18
C SER A 24 13.47 1.47 22.36
N ALA A 25 12.82 2.38 21.65
CA ALA A 25 11.85 1.99 20.64
C ALA A 25 12.51 1.00 19.67
N PRO A 26 11.81 -0.10 19.26
CA PRO A 26 12.37 -1.04 18.31
C PRO A 26 12.75 -0.29 17.04
N VAL A 27 14.01 -0.43 16.62
CA VAL A 27 14.50 0.09 15.35
C VAL A 27 13.68 -0.62 14.26
N GLN A 28 12.69 0.07 13.72
CA GLN A 28 11.94 -0.36 12.54
C GLN A 28 12.96 -0.36 11.39
N VAL A 29 13.48 -1.53 11.03
CA VAL A 29 14.27 -1.69 9.81
C VAL A 29 13.32 -1.43 8.65
N ASN A 30 13.25 -0.19 8.18
CA ASN A 30 12.46 0.25 7.05
C ASN A 30 13.01 -0.40 5.77
N ASN A 31 12.62 -1.66 5.51
CA ASN A 31 12.94 -2.37 4.27
C ASN A 31 12.06 -1.88 3.09
N ARG A 32 11.63 -0.61 3.15
CA ARG A 32 10.75 0.04 2.17
C ARG A 32 11.57 0.67 1.05
N GLY A 33 11.16 0.44 -0.18
CA GLY A 33 11.72 1.13 -1.33
C GLY A 33 11.39 2.65 -1.28
N ALA A 34 12.38 3.47 -1.63
CA ALA A 34 12.15 4.91 -1.75
C ALA A 34 11.35 5.23 -3.03
N LEU A 35 10.51 6.28 -2.97
CA LEU A 35 9.87 6.84 -4.17
C LEU A 35 10.94 7.28 -5.19
N ASN A 36 10.58 7.20 -6.46
CA ASN A 36 11.42 7.57 -7.60
C ASN A 36 12.73 6.78 -7.74
N SER A 37 12.94 5.73 -6.93
CA SER A 37 14.13 4.87 -6.98
C SER A 37 13.81 3.49 -7.52
N TRP A 38 14.69 2.96 -8.37
CA TRP A 38 14.58 1.60 -8.87
C TRP A 38 14.81 0.58 -7.76
N THR A 39 13.88 -0.33 -7.57
CA THR A 39 13.90 -1.30 -6.48
C THR A 39 13.22 -2.61 -6.85
N THR A 40 13.49 -3.67 -6.09
CA THR A 40 12.70 -4.92 -6.06
C THR A 40 12.07 -5.14 -4.68
N LYS A 41 12.23 -4.16 -3.77
CA LYS A 41 11.68 -4.18 -2.41
C LYS A 41 10.26 -3.65 -2.40
N VAL A 42 9.57 -3.88 -1.30
CA VAL A 42 8.24 -3.32 -1.05
C VAL A 42 8.28 -1.79 -1.05
N VAL A 43 7.34 -1.15 -1.74
CA VAL A 43 7.06 0.28 -1.65
C VAL A 43 5.69 0.46 -1.04
N GLU A 44 5.63 1.05 0.14
CA GLU A 44 4.39 1.31 0.87
C GLU A 44 4.30 2.79 1.20
N ARG A 45 3.08 3.34 1.10
CA ARG A 45 2.78 4.72 1.48
C ARG A 45 1.45 4.80 2.22
N ARG A 46 1.43 5.69 3.21
CA ARG A 46 0.24 6.08 3.94
C ARG A 46 0.08 7.59 3.83
N HIS A 47 -1.11 8.00 3.46
CA HIS A 47 -1.50 9.40 3.32
C HIS A 47 -2.60 9.69 4.36
N GLU A 48 -2.34 10.58 5.31
CA GLU A 48 -3.28 10.92 6.40
C GLU A 48 -4.65 11.35 5.88
N THR A 49 -4.70 12.06 4.76
CA THR A 49 -5.95 12.48 4.13
C THR A 49 -6.80 11.34 3.57
N ALA A 50 -6.18 10.20 3.24
CA ALA A 50 -6.91 9.02 2.75
C ALA A 50 -7.64 8.31 3.90
N GLU A 51 -7.06 8.28 5.10
CA GLU A 51 -7.63 7.55 6.25
C GLU A 51 -8.90 8.21 6.82
N THR A 52 -9.05 9.53 6.65
CA THR A 52 -10.15 10.28 7.28
C THR A 52 -11.42 10.39 6.45
N ALA A 53 -11.37 10.13 5.14
CA ALA A 53 -12.48 10.54 4.29
C ALA A 53 -12.97 9.52 3.25
N TYR A 54 -12.24 8.42 2.95
CA TYR A 54 -12.59 7.50 1.85
C TYR A 54 -13.00 8.25 0.56
N THR A 55 -12.27 9.32 0.22
CA THR A 55 -12.63 10.25 -0.85
C THR A 55 -11.85 10.04 -2.14
N SER A 56 -11.03 9.02 -2.18
CA SER A 56 -10.27 8.65 -3.37
C SER A 56 -11.00 7.55 -4.15
N TYR A 57 -11.10 7.71 -5.48
CA TYR A 57 -11.73 6.73 -6.38
C TYR A 57 -10.77 6.41 -7.51
N LEU A 58 -10.58 5.13 -7.80
CA LEU A 58 -9.82 4.73 -8.98
C LEU A 58 -10.63 5.03 -10.24
N LYS A 59 -10.10 5.94 -11.08
CA LYS A 59 -10.75 6.42 -12.30
C LYS A 59 -10.37 5.61 -13.54
N VAL A 60 -9.08 5.35 -13.71
CA VAL A 60 -8.58 4.63 -14.89
C VAL A 60 -7.19 4.07 -14.64
N VAL A 61 -6.89 2.92 -15.25
CA VAL A 61 -5.56 2.31 -15.32
C VAL A 61 -5.08 2.34 -16.76
N ARG A 62 -3.86 2.78 -16.99
CA ARG A 62 -3.24 2.82 -18.33
C ARG A 62 -1.88 2.13 -18.32
N ALA A 63 -1.43 1.70 -19.50
CA ALA A 63 -0.11 1.15 -19.69
C ALA A 63 0.53 1.70 -20.97
N GLU A 64 1.80 2.07 -20.88
CA GLU A 64 2.55 2.66 -21.99
C GLU A 64 3.99 2.14 -22.01
N LYS A 65 4.57 2.07 -23.23
CA LYS A 65 6.00 1.84 -23.42
C LYS A 65 6.77 3.15 -23.38
N HIS A 66 7.86 3.16 -22.61
CA HIS A 66 8.86 4.23 -22.61
C HIS A 66 10.24 3.69 -22.98
N ASN A 67 11.23 4.57 -23.15
CA ASN A 67 12.60 4.15 -23.37
C ASN A 67 13.20 3.55 -22.10
N GLY A 68 13.48 2.24 -22.12
CA GLY A 68 14.07 1.48 -21.03
C GLY A 68 13.10 1.01 -19.92
N PHE A 69 11.79 1.30 -20.02
CA PHE A 69 10.79 0.81 -19.07
C PHE A 69 9.38 0.84 -19.66
N ASP A 70 8.51 0.00 -19.11
CA ASP A 70 7.06 0.10 -19.31
C ASP A 70 6.43 0.78 -18.10
N ARG A 71 5.41 1.59 -18.35
CA ARG A 71 4.72 2.39 -17.33
C ARG A 71 3.29 1.91 -17.13
N ALA A 72 2.92 1.64 -15.88
CA ALA A 72 1.54 1.50 -15.44
C ALA A 72 1.14 2.77 -14.67
N VAL A 73 -0.02 3.34 -15.00
CA VAL A 73 -0.57 4.55 -14.36
C VAL A 73 -1.91 4.21 -13.74
N PHE A 74 -2.05 4.43 -12.45
CA PHE A 74 -3.29 4.36 -11.71
C PHE A 74 -3.72 5.79 -11.39
N GLU A 75 -4.78 6.28 -12.02
CA GLU A 75 -5.30 7.64 -11.84
C GLU A 75 -6.52 7.61 -10.92
N PHE A 76 -6.55 8.53 -9.97
CA PHE A 76 -7.60 8.65 -8.98
C PHE A 76 -8.29 10.01 -9.07
N THR A 77 -9.58 10.05 -8.72
CA THR A 77 -10.28 11.28 -8.34
C THR A 77 -10.12 11.45 -6.84
N GLY A 78 -9.87 12.69 -6.40
CA GLY A 78 -9.59 12.94 -4.97
C GLY A 78 -8.10 12.83 -4.61
N PRO A 79 -7.77 12.67 -3.31
CA PRO A 79 -6.39 12.58 -2.84
C PRO A 79 -5.72 11.26 -3.25
N LEU A 80 -4.40 11.18 -3.09
CA LEU A 80 -3.67 9.92 -3.26
C LEU A 80 -4.13 8.90 -2.21
N PRO A 81 -4.44 7.64 -2.60
CA PRO A 81 -4.78 6.59 -1.65
C PRO A 81 -3.54 6.07 -0.92
N ASN A 82 -3.75 5.35 0.17
CA ASN A 82 -2.72 4.50 0.74
C ASN A 82 -2.45 3.34 -0.23
N TYR A 83 -1.19 2.89 -0.32
CA TYR A 83 -0.87 1.77 -1.20
C TYR A 83 0.31 0.93 -0.71
N ASN A 84 0.34 -0.31 -1.21
CA ASN A 84 1.44 -1.26 -1.04
C ASN A 84 1.74 -1.91 -2.38
N ILE A 85 2.99 -1.80 -2.86
CA ILE A 85 3.44 -2.33 -4.14
C ILE A 85 4.62 -3.26 -3.89
N HIS A 86 4.46 -4.54 -4.24
CA HIS A 86 5.48 -5.55 -4.00
C HIS A 86 5.36 -6.76 -4.93
N TYR A 87 6.43 -7.55 -5.00
CA TYR A 87 6.41 -8.81 -5.72
C TYR A 87 5.64 -9.89 -4.98
N LEU A 88 4.79 -10.63 -5.70
CA LEU A 88 4.15 -11.86 -5.25
C LEU A 88 4.97 -13.07 -5.68
N ALA A 89 5.02 -14.10 -4.84
CA ALA A 89 5.55 -15.42 -5.23
C ALA A 89 4.59 -16.13 -6.20
N THR A 90 3.30 -16.10 -5.90
CA THR A 90 2.23 -16.68 -6.73
C THR A 90 1.00 -15.77 -6.68
N PRO A 91 0.41 -15.41 -7.82
CA PRO A 91 -0.83 -14.64 -7.84
C PRO A 91 -2.02 -15.57 -7.57
N PHE A 92 -2.86 -15.20 -6.61
CA PHE A 92 -4.09 -15.93 -6.28
C PHE A 92 -5.17 -14.97 -5.78
N TYR A 93 -6.44 -15.34 -5.99
CA TYR A 93 -7.59 -14.77 -5.29
C TYR A 93 -7.67 -15.39 -3.89
N VAL A 94 -8.22 -14.64 -2.95
CA VAL A 94 -8.68 -15.16 -1.67
C VAL A 94 -10.21 -15.07 -1.71
N ASN A 95 -10.88 -16.21 -1.66
CA ASN A 95 -12.33 -16.29 -1.64
C ASN A 95 -12.86 -16.03 -0.22
N GLU A 96 -14.17 -15.84 -0.07
CA GLU A 96 -14.83 -15.60 1.23
C GLU A 96 -14.63 -16.73 2.23
N ASP A 97 -14.39 -17.96 1.76
CA ASP A 97 -14.10 -19.14 2.57
C ASP A 97 -12.61 -19.36 2.86
N ASP A 98 -11.78 -18.32 2.69
CA ASP A 98 -10.32 -18.38 2.79
C ASP A 98 -9.62 -19.32 1.79
N SER A 99 -10.35 -19.94 0.87
CA SER A 99 -9.74 -20.72 -0.21
C SER A 99 -8.98 -19.82 -1.17
N LYS A 100 -7.95 -20.39 -1.83
CA LYS A 100 -7.08 -19.65 -2.75
C LYS A 100 -7.20 -20.23 -4.15
N GLU A 101 -7.61 -19.39 -5.09
CA GLU A 101 -7.63 -19.71 -6.50
C GLU A 101 -6.52 -18.96 -7.25
N ARG A 102 -5.75 -19.70 -8.07
CA ARG A 102 -4.66 -19.11 -8.82
C ARG A 102 -5.17 -18.20 -9.94
N ILE A 103 -4.71 -16.96 -9.97
CA ILE A 103 -4.98 -16.01 -11.05
C ILE A 103 -4.24 -16.46 -12.32
N ARG A 104 -4.98 -16.65 -13.41
CA ARG A 104 -4.41 -16.93 -14.74
C ARG A 104 -4.01 -15.63 -15.42
N ILE A 105 -2.75 -15.24 -15.30
CA ILE A 105 -2.20 -14.00 -15.84
C ILE A 105 -0.91 -14.26 -16.60
N ALA A 106 -0.70 -13.53 -17.71
CA ALA A 106 0.51 -13.63 -18.53
C ALA A 106 1.71 -13.01 -17.79
N GLY A 107 2.85 -13.72 -17.79
CA GLY A 107 4.08 -13.28 -17.13
C GLY A 107 4.77 -14.42 -16.40
N ARG A 108 5.99 -14.16 -15.92
CA ARG A 108 6.79 -15.08 -15.10
C ARG A 108 7.09 -14.50 -13.71
N ALA A 109 6.83 -13.22 -13.51
CA ALA A 109 6.91 -12.53 -12.23
C ALA A 109 5.66 -11.65 -12.07
N PHE A 110 5.29 -11.35 -10.83
CA PHE A 110 4.02 -10.73 -10.52
C PHE A 110 4.22 -9.62 -9.48
N ILE A 111 3.72 -8.42 -9.77
CA ILE A 111 3.67 -7.32 -8.81
C ILE A 111 2.23 -7.17 -8.35
N LEU A 112 2.00 -7.13 -7.03
CA LEU A 112 0.77 -6.63 -6.45
C LEU A 112 0.85 -5.12 -6.37
N ALA A 113 -0.21 -4.44 -6.82
CA ALA A 113 -0.47 -3.04 -6.57
C ALA A 113 -1.78 -2.95 -5.79
N GLY A 114 -1.69 -2.88 -4.46
CA GLY A 114 -2.82 -2.74 -3.56
C GLY A 114 -3.01 -1.29 -3.18
N PHE A 115 -4.25 -0.80 -3.29
CA PHE A 115 -4.68 0.55 -2.95
C PHE A 115 -5.75 0.48 -1.87
N TYR A 116 -5.63 1.28 -0.81
CA TYR A 116 -6.46 1.20 0.39
C TYR A 116 -7.09 2.55 0.70
N PHE A 117 -8.23 2.51 1.41
CA PHE A 117 -9.05 3.67 1.75
C PHE A 117 -9.54 4.40 0.51
N ILE A 118 -9.82 3.64 -0.54
CA ILE A 118 -10.50 4.13 -1.71
C ILE A 118 -11.98 3.73 -1.62
N ARG A 119 -12.85 4.68 -1.95
CA ARG A 119 -14.25 4.36 -2.20
C ARG A 119 -14.37 3.84 -3.63
N ALA A 120 -15.05 2.74 -3.77
CA ALA A 120 -15.62 2.44 -5.04
C ALA A 120 -16.92 3.23 -5.13
N ASP A 121 -17.09 4.02 -6.18
CA ASP A 121 -18.40 4.60 -6.50
C ASP A 121 -19.32 3.44 -6.81
N GLU A 122 -20.34 3.22 -5.95
CA GLU A 122 -21.30 2.12 -6.11
C GLU A 122 -22.01 2.19 -7.46
N THR A 123 -22.08 3.37 -8.09
CA THR A 123 -22.60 3.55 -9.45
C THR A 123 -21.61 3.10 -10.53
N GLN A 124 -20.31 2.97 -10.22
CA GLN A 124 -19.25 2.52 -11.13
C GLN A 124 -18.73 1.09 -10.80
N LEU A 125 -19.14 0.52 -9.66
CA LEU A 125 -18.80 -0.85 -9.24
C LEU A 125 -19.65 -1.94 -9.88
N ASN A 126 -20.39 -1.63 -10.90
CA ASN A 126 -20.87 -2.72 -11.76
C ASN A 126 -19.61 -3.38 -12.37
N LEU A 127 -19.25 -4.58 -11.87
CA LEU A 127 -18.09 -5.37 -12.32
C LEU A 127 -18.04 -5.55 -13.85
N GLU A 128 -19.19 -5.39 -14.53
CA GLU A 128 -19.25 -5.34 -15.99
C GLU A 128 -18.78 -4.00 -16.57
N GLN A 129 -19.00 -2.89 -15.89
CA GLN A 129 -18.46 -1.59 -16.26
C GLN A 129 -16.98 -1.43 -15.86
N ALA A 130 -16.55 -2.11 -14.81
CA ALA A 130 -15.14 -2.19 -14.42
C ALA A 130 -14.24 -2.75 -15.53
N LYS A 131 -14.75 -3.58 -16.42
CA LYS A 131 -13.99 -4.11 -17.58
C LYS A 131 -13.45 -3.03 -18.51
N GLY A 132 -13.95 -1.81 -18.46
CA GLY A 132 -13.53 -0.69 -19.33
C GLY A 132 -12.46 0.24 -18.73
N PHE A 133 -12.20 0.23 -17.42
CA PHE A 133 -11.31 1.21 -16.82
C PHE A 133 -9.83 0.77 -16.71
N PHE A 134 -9.51 -0.49 -17.03
CA PHE A 134 -8.15 -0.95 -17.15
C PHE A 134 -7.95 -1.82 -18.41
N PRO A 135 -6.71 -1.89 -18.96
CA PRO A 135 -6.43 -2.66 -20.15
C PRO A 135 -6.71 -4.16 -19.95
N GLN A 136 -7.59 -4.72 -20.75
CA GLN A 136 -7.95 -6.13 -20.73
C GLN A 136 -7.03 -6.98 -21.63
N GLY A 137 -6.79 -8.22 -21.21
CA GLY A 137 -6.01 -9.18 -21.99
C GLY A 137 -4.51 -8.93 -21.98
N LYS A 138 -3.81 -9.57 -22.92
CA LYS A 138 -2.34 -9.50 -23.00
C LYS A 138 -1.87 -8.20 -23.65
N LEU A 139 -0.92 -7.53 -23.01
CA LEU A 139 -0.26 -6.34 -23.53
C LEU A 139 0.95 -6.71 -24.40
N ARG A 140 1.17 -5.92 -25.45
CA ARG A 140 2.36 -6.06 -26.34
C ARG A 140 3.50 -5.14 -25.87
N LEU A 141 3.80 -5.14 -24.56
CA LEU A 141 4.84 -4.32 -23.97
C LEU A 141 6.09 -5.17 -23.63
N PRO A 142 7.31 -4.60 -23.63
CA PRO A 142 8.55 -5.35 -23.38
C PRO A 142 8.61 -6.05 -22.02
N ALA A 143 8.14 -5.42 -20.93
CA ALA A 143 8.15 -5.95 -19.57
C ALA A 143 6.75 -6.29 -19.06
N LEU A 144 5.81 -5.34 -19.09
CA LEU A 144 4.45 -5.49 -18.57
C LEU A 144 3.60 -6.30 -19.57
N ARG A 145 3.02 -7.41 -19.10
CA ARG A 145 2.33 -8.38 -19.96
C ARG A 145 0.82 -8.35 -19.85
N GLN A 146 0.31 -8.09 -18.65
CA GLN A 146 -1.13 -8.09 -18.39
C GLN A 146 -1.43 -7.47 -17.04
N PHE A 147 -2.61 -6.89 -16.90
CA PHE A 147 -3.24 -6.62 -15.61
C PHE A 147 -4.28 -7.69 -15.30
N ALA A 148 -4.42 -8.02 -14.03
CA ALA A 148 -5.56 -8.76 -13.53
C ALA A 148 -6.06 -8.07 -12.25
N ASP A 149 -7.37 -7.98 -12.13
CA ASP A 149 -8.03 -7.66 -10.89
C ASP A 149 -7.86 -8.85 -9.94
N ARG A 150 -7.47 -8.60 -8.70
CA ARG A 150 -7.29 -9.65 -7.69
C ARG A 150 -8.42 -9.67 -6.67
N SER A 151 -8.85 -8.53 -6.22
CA SER A 151 -9.96 -8.38 -5.29
C SER A 151 -10.43 -6.94 -5.24
N VAL A 152 -11.72 -6.77 -5.09
CA VAL A 152 -12.37 -5.54 -4.66
C VAL A 152 -13.00 -5.85 -3.32
N TRP A 153 -12.62 -5.13 -2.26
CA TRP A 153 -13.18 -5.29 -0.94
C TRP A 153 -13.49 -3.91 -0.35
N GLU A 154 -14.25 -3.86 0.72
CA GLU A 154 -14.61 -2.59 1.35
C GLU A 154 -13.38 -1.74 1.62
N GLY A 155 -13.22 -0.66 0.84
CA GLY A 155 -12.12 0.29 0.96
C GLY A 155 -10.79 -0.11 0.32
N GLY A 156 -10.75 -1.09 -0.60
CA GLY A 156 -9.51 -1.47 -1.27
C GLY A 156 -9.67 -2.02 -2.69
N TYR A 157 -8.60 -1.88 -3.47
CA TYR A 157 -8.44 -2.43 -4.82
C TYR A 157 -7.06 -3.06 -4.96
N ASP A 158 -7.03 -4.35 -5.31
CA ASP A 158 -5.81 -5.08 -5.58
C ASP A 158 -5.69 -5.44 -7.06
N PHE A 159 -4.61 -4.99 -7.70
CA PHE A 159 -4.24 -5.40 -9.05
C PHE A 159 -3.00 -6.27 -9.03
N VAL A 160 -2.98 -7.30 -9.88
CA VAL A 160 -1.77 -8.03 -10.21
C VAL A 160 -1.27 -7.59 -11.57
N LEU A 161 -0.02 -7.17 -11.62
CA LEU A 161 0.72 -6.87 -12.84
C LEU A 161 1.58 -8.09 -13.19
N GLY A 162 1.24 -8.77 -14.29
CA GLY A 162 2.05 -9.84 -14.83
C GLY A 162 3.20 -9.28 -15.66
N ILE A 163 4.44 -9.65 -15.32
CA ILE A 163 5.65 -9.15 -15.97
C ILE A 163 6.45 -10.29 -16.60
N LYS A 164 7.19 -9.97 -17.67
CA LYS A 164 8.01 -10.95 -18.43
C LYS A 164 9.01 -11.69 -17.53
N ALA A 165 9.69 -10.95 -16.65
CA ALA A 165 10.67 -11.47 -15.70
C ALA A 165 10.76 -10.51 -14.50
N ARG A 166 11.34 -10.95 -13.38
CA ARG A 166 11.57 -10.10 -12.22
C ARG A 166 12.57 -9.00 -12.57
N GLN A 167 12.12 -7.76 -12.61
CA GLN A 167 12.88 -6.56 -12.94
C GLN A 167 12.77 -5.53 -11.82
N ALA A 168 13.69 -4.56 -11.78
CA ALA A 168 13.49 -3.42 -10.89
C ALA A 168 12.29 -2.59 -11.36
N PHE A 169 11.50 -2.12 -10.41
CA PHE A 169 10.44 -1.15 -10.63
C PHE A 169 10.69 0.10 -9.79
N ARG A 170 10.05 1.19 -10.13
CA ARG A 170 10.01 2.39 -9.30
C ARG A 170 8.58 2.90 -9.21
N VAL A 171 8.26 3.57 -8.11
CA VAL A 171 6.96 4.17 -7.89
C VAL A 171 7.12 5.67 -7.80
N THR A 172 6.24 6.39 -8.50
CA THR A 172 6.18 7.85 -8.51
C THR A 172 4.75 8.28 -8.19
N GLU A 173 4.61 9.29 -7.36
CA GLU A 173 3.34 9.95 -7.09
C GLU A 173 3.26 11.25 -7.89
N LEU A 174 2.09 11.51 -8.48
CA LEU A 174 1.80 12.74 -9.19
C LEU A 174 0.49 13.32 -8.66
N ALA A 175 0.47 14.65 -8.53
CA ALA A 175 -0.73 15.41 -8.20
C ALA A 175 -1.37 15.99 -9.49
N ASN A 176 -2.68 16.33 -9.40
CA ASN A 176 -3.42 17.08 -10.42
C ASN A 176 -3.39 16.46 -11.84
N PRO A 177 -4.05 15.33 -12.10
CA PRO A 177 -4.80 14.50 -11.18
C PRO A 177 -3.91 13.61 -10.33
N SER A 178 -4.44 13.10 -9.22
CA SER A 178 -3.75 12.16 -8.34
C SER A 178 -3.44 10.86 -9.08
N ARG A 179 -2.15 10.47 -9.12
CA ARG A 179 -1.72 9.25 -9.82
C ARG A 179 -0.62 8.53 -9.06
N VAL A 180 -0.74 7.23 -8.98
CA VAL A 180 0.36 6.34 -8.62
C VAL A 180 0.88 5.71 -9.90
N VAL A 181 2.15 5.90 -10.18
CA VAL A 181 2.83 5.46 -11.41
C VAL A 181 3.84 4.38 -11.05
N ILE A 182 3.79 3.25 -11.74
CA ILE A 182 4.72 2.13 -11.57
C ILE A 182 5.47 1.96 -12.88
N ASP A 183 6.76 2.28 -12.88
CA ASP A 183 7.67 2.01 -14.00
C ASP A 183 8.38 0.68 -13.77
N ILE A 184 8.46 -0.16 -14.79
CA ILE A 184 9.06 -1.50 -14.76
C ILE A 184 10.15 -1.56 -15.82
N LYS A 185 11.41 -1.79 -15.43
CA LYS A 185 12.55 -1.87 -16.35
C LYS A 185 12.38 -2.99 -17.39
N HIS A 186 12.95 -2.79 -18.56
CA HIS A 186 13.11 -3.83 -19.61
C HIS A 186 14.42 -3.71 -20.35
#